data_47683b70fe255cba232a1f9b1848c70d
#
_entry.id   47683b70fe255cba232a1f9b1848c70d
#
_cell.length_a   1.000
_cell.length_b   1.000
_cell.length_c   1.000
_cell.angle_alpha   90.00
_cell.angle_beta   90.00
_cell.angle_gamma   90.00
#
_symmetry.space_group_name_H-M   'P 1'
#
loop_
_entity.id
_entity.type
_entity.pdbx_description
1 polymer ?
#
loop_
_entity_poly.entity_id
_entity_poly.type
_entity_poly.pdbx_seq_one_letter_code
_entity_poly.pdbx_strand_id
1 'polypeptide(L)'
;KGLTFEEACILPEAFFTIWFNLFIKNKIKKKQKILIHGGSSGIGTTAIQITKNFGLEVFTTTRSKNKSIKCKKLGADHSINVKNVDFEKLVKNKTKNEGVDVILDIVGGDYVQKNINLLKRNGILINLGWLTGSIVKINLLMVMLKRLTITGSTLRTGSLKEKEKIAKELKK
;
A
#
# COMPACT_ATOMS: atom_id res chain seq x y z
N LYS A 1 -21.53 -8.13 15.58
CA LYS A 1 -22.07 -9.46 15.94
C LYS A 1 -21.52 -10.47 14.92
N GLY A 2 -21.02 -11.64 15.38
CA GLY A 2 -20.54 -12.72 14.51
C GLY A 2 -19.02 -12.86 14.41
N LEU A 3 -18.22 -12.01 15.06
CA LEU A 3 -16.78 -12.17 15.19
C LEU A 3 -16.42 -12.61 16.59
N THR A 4 -15.39 -13.47 16.71
CA THR A 4 -14.76 -13.74 17.98
C THR A 4 -13.94 -12.54 18.46
N PHE A 5 -13.50 -12.54 19.74
CA PHE A 5 -12.62 -11.46 20.23
C PHE A 5 -11.27 -11.44 19.51
N GLU A 6 -10.73 -12.61 19.15
CA GLU A 6 -9.49 -12.77 18.39
C GLU A 6 -9.62 -12.18 16.99
N GLU A 7 -10.73 -12.41 16.31
CA GLU A 7 -11.00 -11.82 15.00
C GLU A 7 -11.22 -10.30 15.09
N ALA A 8 -11.93 -9.85 16.11
CA ALA A 8 -12.24 -8.44 16.30
C ALA A 8 -11.00 -7.60 16.65
N CYS A 9 -10.03 -8.14 17.39
CA CYS A 9 -8.85 -7.36 17.82
C CYS A 9 -7.91 -6.97 16.67
N ILE A 10 -7.96 -7.65 15.53
CA ILE A 10 -7.15 -7.33 14.34
C ILE A 10 -7.67 -6.10 13.59
N LEU A 11 -8.99 -5.82 13.70
CA LEU A 11 -9.64 -4.79 12.90
C LEU A 11 -9.13 -3.36 13.16
N PRO A 12 -8.98 -2.90 14.43
CA PRO A 12 -8.65 -1.52 14.70
C PRO A 12 -7.30 -1.08 14.15
N GLU A 13 -6.29 -1.95 14.14
CA GLU A 13 -4.95 -1.60 13.67
C GLU A 13 -4.89 -1.56 12.15
N ALA A 14 -5.13 -2.71 11.49
CA ALA A 14 -4.90 -2.85 10.07
C ALA A 14 -5.97 -2.15 9.22
N PHE A 15 -7.26 -2.36 9.55
CA PHE A 15 -8.34 -1.75 8.76
C PHE A 15 -8.38 -0.24 8.92
N PHE A 16 -8.21 0.29 10.14
CA PHE A 16 -8.19 1.74 10.35
C PHE A 16 -7.04 2.40 9.62
N THR A 17 -5.85 1.80 9.68
CA THR A 17 -4.66 2.32 8.99
C THR A 17 -4.89 2.36 7.48
N ILE A 18 -5.40 1.28 6.88
CA ILE A 18 -5.65 1.23 5.44
C ILE A 18 -6.77 2.18 5.04
N TRP A 19 -7.90 2.15 5.75
CA TRP A 19 -9.04 2.99 5.42
C TRP A 19 -8.70 4.47 5.50
N PHE A 20 -8.06 4.89 6.60
CA PHE A 20 -7.63 6.28 6.76
C PHE A 20 -6.72 6.73 5.63
N ASN A 21 -5.66 5.97 5.35
CA ASN A 21 -4.67 6.40 4.38
C ASN A 21 -5.18 6.37 2.93
N LEU A 22 -5.96 5.37 2.56
CA LEU A 22 -6.40 5.24 1.19
C LEU A 22 -7.66 6.07 0.90
N PHE A 23 -8.65 6.04 1.76
CA PHE A 23 -9.97 6.60 1.43
C PHE A 23 -10.22 7.96 2.07
N ILE A 24 -9.88 8.16 3.34
CA ILE A 24 -10.14 9.43 4.03
C ILE A 24 -9.10 10.48 3.61
N LYS A 25 -7.82 10.14 3.72
CA LYS A 25 -6.71 11.09 3.48
C LYS A 25 -6.44 11.30 1.99
N ASN A 26 -6.27 10.24 1.22
CA ASN A 26 -5.82 10.32 -0.18
C ASN A 26 -6.93 10.06 -1.22
N LYS A 27 -8.16 9.73 -0.79
CA LYS A 27 -9.35 9.63 -1.65
C LYS A 27 -9.12 8.84 -2.94
N ILE A 28 -8.53 7.65 -2.82
CA ILE A 28 -8.25 6.79 -3.97
C ILE A 28 -9.55 6.42 -4.70
N LYS A 29 -9.44 6.12 -6.00
CA LYS A 29 -10.58 5.88 -6.89
C LYS A 29 -10.56 4.47 -7.44
N LYS A 30 -11.72 3.96 -7.82
CA LYS A 30 -11.86 2.69 -8.57
C LYS A 30 -11.02 2.72 -9.84
N LYS A 31 -10.56 1.56 -10.30
CA LYS A 31 -9.74 1.36 -11.50
C LYS A 31 -8.31 1.90 -11.41
N GLN A 32 -7.90 2.51 -10.30
CA GLN A 32 -6.51 2.86 -10.07
C GLN A 32 -5.65 1.60 -9.87
N LYS A 33 -4.35 1.71 -10.17
CA LYS A 33 -3.34 0.68 -9.90
C LYS A 33 -2.65 0.98 -8.59
N ILE A 34 -2.60 0.01 -7.68
CA ILE A 34 -1.89 0.13 -6.40
C ILE A 34 -0.79 -0.91 -6.26
N LEU A 35 0.39 -0.48 -5.78
CA LEU A 35 1.47 -1.36 -5.38
C LEU A 35 1.57 -1.39 -3.85
N ILE A 36 1.48 -2.59 -3.27
CA ILE A 36 1.53 -2.81 -1.83
C ILE A 36 2.82 -3.57 -1.49
N HIS A 37 3.76 -2.91 -0.84
CA HIS A 37 4.96 -3.58 -0.35
C HIS A 37 4.67 -4.38 0.92
N GLY A 38 5.26 -5.58 1.02
CA GLY A 38 5.03 -6.47 2.15
C GLY A 38 3.62 -7.07 2.18
N GLY A 39 3.09 -7.51 1.04
CA GLY A 39 1.72 -8.02 0.89
C GLY A 39 1.30 -9.13 1.84
N SER A 40 2.25 -9.85 2.45
CA SER A 40 1.98 -10.90 3.44
C SER A 40 2.03 -10.43 4.89
N SER A 41 2.22 -9.14 5.15
CA SER A 41 2.08 -8.54 6.49
C SER A 41 0.60 -8.33 6.85
N GLY A 42 0.30 -8.05 8.12
CA GLY A 42 -1.06 -7.73 8.56
C GLY A 42 -1.65 -6.54 7.77
N ILE A 43 -0.87 -5.47 7.60
CA ILE A 43 -1.24 -4.31 6.77
C ILE A 43 -1.41 -4.72 5.30
N GLY A 44 -0.47 -5.51 4.75
CA GLY A 44 -0.50 -5.92 3.36
C GLY A 44 -1.70 -6.81 3.01
N THR A 45 -2.00 -7.82 3.82
CA THR A 45 -3.15 -8.72 3.59
C THR A 45 -4.48 -7.99 3.66
N THR A 46 -4.62 -7.06 4.60
CA THR A 46 -5.79 -6.19 4.73
C THR A 46 -5.91 -5.25 3.53
N ALA A 47 -4.81 -4.60 3.12
CA ALA A 47 -4.78 -3.69 1.98
C ALA A 47 -5.17 -4.40 0.68
N ILE A 48 -4.65 -5.60 0.41
CA ILE A 48 -4.99 -6.39 -0.78
C ILE A 48 -6.50 -6.61 -0.86
N GLN A 49 -7.10 -7.11 0.22
CA GLN A 49 -8.54 -7.43 0.25
C GLN A 49 -9.42 -6.19 0.08
N ILE A 50 -9.14 -5.12 0.83
CA ILE A 50 -9.91 -3.88 0.75
C ILE A 50 -9.80 -3.26 -0.65
N THR A 51 -8.59 -3.13 -1.19
CA THR A 51 -8.38 -2.46 -2.48
C THR A 51 -8.90 -3.28 -3.65
N LYS A 52 -8.80 -4.61 -3.58
CA LYS A 52 -9.40 -5.48 -4.58
C LYS A 52 -10.92 -5.39 -4.60
N ASN A 53 -11.56 -5.45 -3.43
CA ASN A 53 -13.03 -5.30 -3.32
C ASN A 53 -13.50 -3.91 -3.75
N PHE A 54 -12.65 -2.88 -3.57
CA PHE A 54 -12.95 -1.53 -4.04
C PHE A 54 -12.75 -1.35 -5.56
N GLY A 55 -12.20 -2.35 -6.26
CA GLY A 55 -12.04 -2.37 -7.71
C GLY A 55 -10.74 -1.73 -8.22
N LEU A 56 -9.64 -1.85 -7.46
CA LEU A 56 -8.29 -1.50 -7.92
C LEU A 56 -7.63 -2.70 -8.60
N GLU A 57 -6.64 -2.42 -9.46
CA GLU A 57 -5.65 -3.40 -9.90
C GLU A 57 -4.51 -3.46 -8.88
N VAL A 58 -4.33 -4.63 -8.25
CA VAL A 58 -3.47 -4.80 -7.07
C VAL A 58 -2.18 -5.51 -7.43
N PHE A 59 -1.08 -4.78 -7.29
CA PHE A 59 0.30 -5.30 -7.29
C PHE A 59 0.78 -5.45 -5.85
N THR A 60 1.56 -6.50 -5.57
CA THR A 60 2.19 -6.63 -4.25
C THR A 60 3.56 -7.26 -4.33
N THR A 61 4.42 -6.95 -3.37
CA THR A 61 5.72 -7.57 -3.20
C THR A 61 5.78 -8.47 -1.96
N THR A 62 6.49 -9.58 -2.07
CA THR A 62 6.76 -10.52 -0.97
C THR A 62 8.19 -11.05 -1.06
N ARG A 63 8.70 -11.68 0.00
CA ARG A 63 10.06 -12.25 0.03
C ARG A 63 10.11 -13.77 -0.15
N SER A 64 8.99 -14.42 -0.50
CA SER A 64 8.98 -15.85 -0.79
C SER A 64 7.86 -16.26 -1.74
N LYS A 65 8.05 -17.38 -2.46
CA LYS A 65 7.08 -17.95 -3.39
C LYS A 65 5.75 -18.30 -2.70
N ASN A 66 5.82 -18.93 -1.53
CA ASN A 66 4.61 -19.32 -0.78
C ASN A 66 3.78 -18.09 -0.35
N LYS A 67 4.44 -17.03 0.12
CA LYS A 67 3.77 -15.77 0.47
C LYS A 67 3.15 -15.12 -0.77
N SER A 68 3.83 -15.16 -1.91
CA SER A 68 3.29 -14.65 -3.17
C SER A 68 2.02 -15.38 -3.60
N ILE A 69 1.98 -16.71 -3.49
CA ILE A 69 0.80 -17.52 -3.78
C ILE A 69 -0.37 -17.13 -2.84
N LYS A 70 -0.10 -16.98 -1.54
CA LYS A 70 -1.12 -16.56 -0.57
C LYS A 70 -1.68 -15.16 -0.89
N CYS A 71 -0.84 -14.20 -1.26
CA CYS A 71 -1.30 -12.87 -1.67
C CYS A 71 -2.22 -12.92 -2.91
N LYS A 72 -1.90 -13.77 -3.89
CA LYS A 72 -2.79 -13.98 -5.04
C LYS A 72 -4.15 -14.55 -4.63
N LYS A 73 -4.18 -15.50 -3.72
CA LYS A 73 -5.44 -16.07 -3.19
C LYS A 73 -6.29 -15.02 -2.44
N LEU A 74 -5.65 -13.99 -1.84
CA LEU A 74 -6.33 -12.87 -1.21
C LEU A 74 -6.85 -11.82 -2.19
N GLY A 75 -6.53 -11.93 -3.48
CA GLY A 75 -7.04 -11.04 -4.51
C GLY A 75 -5.99 -10.14 -5.17
N ALA A 76 -4.69 -10.29 -4.90
CA ALA A 76 -3.67 -9.56 -5.63
C ALA A 76 -3.61 -10.04 -7.10
N ASP A 77 -3.76 -9.12 -8.06
CA ASP A 77 -3.65 -9.42 -9.49
C ASP A 77 -2.21 -9.82 -9.87
N HIS A 78 -1.25 -9.14 -9.26
CA HIS A 78 0.17 -9.35 -9.48
C HIS A 78 0.92 -9.45 -8.14
N SER A 79 1.45 -10.62 -7.83
CA SER A 79 2.28 -10.82 -6.63
C SER A 79 3.70 -11.17 -7.04
N ILE A 80 4.66 -10.35 -6.59
CA ILE A 80 6.07 -10.37 -6.99
C ILE A 80 6.91 -10.87 -5.83
N ASN A 81 7.64 -11.98 -6.03
CA ASN A 81 8.66 -12.41 -5.09
C ASN A 81 9.98 -11.66 -5.39
N VAL A 82 10.35 -10.74 -4.51
CA VAL A 82 11.50 -9.84 -4.71
C VAL A 82 12.86 -10.44 -4.32
N LYS A 83 12.91 -11.72 -3.92
CA LYS A 83 14.16 -12.33 -3.45
C LYS A 83 15.27 -12.27 -4.53
N ASN A 84 14.90 -12.48 -5.80
CA ASN A 84 15.84 -12.54 -6.92
C ASN A 84 15.37 -11.71 -8.12
N VAL A 85 14.48 -10.76 -7.89
CA VAL A 85 13.83 -10.03 -9.00
C VAL A 85 13.70 -8.55 -8.63
N ASP A 86 14.02 -7.69 -9.58
CA ASP A 86 13.77 -6.26 -9.48
C ASP A 86 12.29 -5.97 -9.72
N PHE A 87 11.60 -5.60 -8.64
CA PHE A 87 10.17 -5.29 -8.70
C PHE A 87 9.88 -4.07 -9.59
N GLU A 88 10.80 -3.10 -9.66
CA GLU A 88 10.62 -1.90 -10.48
C GLU A 88 10.49 -2.29 -11.95
N LYS A 89 11.40 -3.11 -12.46
CA LYS A 89 11.36 -3.61 -13.85
C LYS A 89 10.09 -4.40 -14.13
N LEU A 90 9.69 -5.28 -13.21
CA LEU A 90 8.50 -6.10 -13.40
C LEU A 90 7.21 -5.28 -13.41
N VAL A 91 7.06 -4.32 -12.50
CA VAL A 91 5.88 -3.46 -12.46
C VAL A 91 5.83 -2.59 -13.72
N LYS A 92 6.96 -2.01 -14.16
CA LYS A 92 7.03 -1.26 -15.43
C LYS A 92 6.53 -2.10 -16.60
N ASN A 93 7.06 -3.31 -16.76
CA ASN A 93 6.66 -4.21 -17.85
C ASN A 93 5.16 -4.54 -17.81
N LYS A 94 4.63 -4.90 -16.62
CA LYS A 94 3.21 -5.25 -16.47
C LYS A 94 2.27 -4.08 -16.68
N THR A 95 2.73 -2.87 -16.40
CA THR A 95 1.96 -1.64 -16.62
C THR A 95 2.26 -0.98 -17.96
N LYS A 96 2.98 -1.64 -18.87
CA LYS A 96 3.41 -1.08 -20.17
C LYS A 96 4.13 0.27 -20.02
N ASN A 97 4.97 0.38 -19.00
CA ASN A 97 5.70 1.59 -18.58
C ASN A 97 4.84 2.75 -18.06
N GLU A 98 3.53 2.58 -17.90
CA GLU A 98 2.67 3.61 -17.31
C GLU A 98 2.95 3.82 -15.81
N GLY A 99 3.30 2.74 -15.09
CA GLY A 99 3.46 2.75 -13.65
C GLY A 99 2.14 2.57 -12.88
N VAL A 100 2.13 2.96 -11.60
CA VAL A 100 1.00 2.83 -10.69
C VAL A 100 0.55 4.17 -10.13
N ASP A 101 -0.69 4.24 -9.70
CA ASP A 101 -1.27 5.48 -9.17
C ASP A 101 -0.93 5.68 -7.68
N VAL A 102 -0.87 4.58 -6.92
CA VAL A 102 -0.67 4.61 -5.48
C VAL A 102 0.35 3.55 -5.07
N ILE A 103 1.23 3.87 -4.13
CA ILE A 103 2.13 2.91 -3.50
C ILE A 103 1.97 2.98 -1.99
N LEU A 104 1.70 1.82 -1.38
CA LEU A 104 1.73 1.60 0.07
C LEU A 104 3.07 0.98 0.45
N ASP A 105 3.87 1.69 1.23
CA ASP A 105 5.22 1.27 1.60
C ASP A 105 5.37 1.13 3.11
N ILE A 106 5.76 -0.09 3.53
CA ILE A 106 6.18 -0.42 4.90
C ILE A 106 7.67 -0.76 4.97
N VAL A 107 8.37 -0.74 3.84
CA VAL A 107 9.77 -1.19 3.72
C VAL A 107 10.74 -0.03 3.85
N GLY A 108 10.55 1.03 3.08
CA GLY A 108 11.46 2.18 3.07
C GLY A 108 12.82 1.89 2.41
N GLY A 109 13.87 2.57 2.88
CA GLY A 109 15.23 2.40 2.37
C GLY A 109 15.31 2.60 0.85
N ASP A 110 16.03 1.71 0.15
CA ASP A 110 16.22 1.78 -1.31
C ASP A 110 14.93 1.63 -2.13
N TYR A 111 13.82 1.19 -1.51
CA TYR A 111 12.54 1.11 -2.19
C TYR A 111 11.97 2.49 -2.53
N VAL A 112 12.29 3.52 -1.74
CA VAL A 112 11.71 4.85 -1.90
C VAL A 112 12.01 5.42 -3.29
N GLN A 113 13.27 5.35 -3.76
CA GLN A 113 13.62 5.84 -5.11
C GLN A 113 12.91 5.04 -6.20
N LYS A 114 12.87 3.71 -6.08
CA LYS A 114 12.16 2.83 -7.02
C LYS A 114 10.66 3.13 -7.05
N ASN A 115 10.08 3.44 -5.91
CA ASN A 115 8.68 3.83 -5.79
C ASN A 115 8.40 5.15 -6.52
N ILE A 116 9.25 6.17 -6.34
CA ILE A 116 9.18 7.44 -7.07
C ILE A 116 9.23 7.21 -8.59
N ASN A 117 10.12 6.30 -9.04
CA ASN A 117 10.26 5.97 -10.46
C ASN A 117 9.01 5.28 -11.03
N LEU A 118 8.31 4.47 -10.21
CA LEU A 118 7.13 3.70 -10.61
C LEU A 118 5.83 4.49 -10.60
N LEU A 119 5.75 5.57 -9.83
CA LEU A 119 4.53 6.36 -9.76
C LEU A 119 4.23 7.07 -11.08
N LYS A 120 2.96 7.07 -11.46
CA LYS A 120 2.40 7.92 -12.54
C LYS A 120 2.44 9.39 -12.16
N ARG A 121 2.13 10.26 -13.12
CA ARG A 121 1.86 11.68 -12.84
C ARG A 121 0.70 11.83 -11.85
N ASN A 122 0.87 12.69 -10.85
CA ASN A 122 -0.01 12.89 -9.70
C ASN A 122 -0.14 11.64 -8.80
N GLY A 123 0.80 10.71 -8.89
CA GLY A 123 0.81 9.50 -8.07
C GLY A 123 1.15 9.78 -6.60
N ILE A 124 0.81 8.84 -5.73
CA ILE A 124 0.91 9.00 -4.29
C ILE A 124 1.75 7.87 -3.69
N LEU A 125 2.82 8.23 -2.97
CA LEU A 125 3.59 7.33 -2.12
C LEU A 125 3.14 7.51 -0.67
N ILE A 126 2.66 6.43 -0.05
CA ILE A 126 2.19 6.41 1.33
C ILE A 126 3.13 5.53 2.16
N ASN A 127 3.93 6.14 3.02
CA ASN A 127 4.81 5.42 3.94
C ASN A 127 4.08 5.12 5.26
N LEU A 128 4.03 3.83 5.62
CA LEU A 128 3.42 3.33 6.86
C LEU A 128 4.43 2.64 7.77
N GLY A 129 5.66 2.45 7.29
CA GLY A 129 6.73 1.84 8.05
C GLY A 129 8.08 1.96 7.34
N TRP A 130 9.16 1.62 8.05
CA TRP A 130 10.54 1.80 7.63
C TRP A 130 11.40 0.60 8.00
N LEU A 131 11.04 -0.60 7.53
CA LEU A 131 11.71 -1.86 7.90
C LEU A 131 13.20 -1.90 7.53
N THR A 132 13.60 -1.16 6.49
CA THR A 132 15.00 -1.10 6.02
C THR A 132 15.65 0.28 6.21
N GLY A 133 15.00 1.16 6.97
CA GLY A 133 15.52 2.49 7.31
C GLY A 133 14.70 3.64 6.75
N SER A 134 14.69 4.74 7.50
CA SER A 134 13.93 5.96 7.18
C SER A 134 14.79 7.07 6.59
N ILE A 135 16.12 6.98 6.71
CA ILE A 135 17.06 7.93 6.11
C ILE A 135 17.40 7.43 4.72
N VAL A 136 17.00 8.17 3.68
CA VAL A 136 17.12 7.74 2.29
C VAL A 136 17.67 8.85 1.41
N LYS A 137 18.48 8.47 0.41
CA LYS A 137 18.94 9.38 -0.63
C LYS A 137 18.05 9.23 -1.85
N ILE A 138 17.36 10.30 -2.25
CA ILE A 138 16.41 10.28 -3.38
C ILE A 138 16.67 11.45 -4.34
N ASN A 139 16.32 11.22 -5.61
CA ASN A 139 16.30 12.27 -6.64
C ASN A 139 14.91 12.91 -6.68
N LEU A 140 14.80 14.14 -6.19
CA LEU A 140 13.54 14.88 -6.13
C LEU A 140 13.05 15.41 -7.48
N LEU A 141 13.88 15.38 -8.54
CA LEU A 141 13.48 15.84 -9.87
C LEU A 141 12.20 15.14 -10.35
N MET A 142 12.11 13.82 -10.17
CA MET A 142 10.92 13.06 -10.57
C MET A 142 9.69 13.40 -9.74
N VAL A 143 9.86 13.78 -8.48
CA VAL A 143 8.76 14.24 -7.62
C VAL A 143 8.14 15.51 -8.19
N MET A 144 9.00 16.47 -8.60
CA MET A 144 8.55 17.71 -9.24
C MET A 144 7.91 17.47 -10.62
N LEU A 145 8.59 16.76 -11.52
CA LEU A 145 8.12 16.54 -12.90
C LEU A 145 6.79 15.79 -12.98
N LYS A 146 6.62 14.81 -12.10
CA LYS A 146 5.39 14.00 -12.03
C LYS A 146 4.34 14.56 -11.08
N ARG A 147 4.63 15.65 -10.33
CA ARG A 147 3.74 16.23 -9.31
C ARG A 147 3.31 15.19 -8.27
N LEU A 148 4.29 14.45 -7.73
CA LEU A 148 4.00 13.36 -6.80
C LEU A 148 3.65 13.89 -5.41
N THR A 149 2.81 13.15 -4.70
CA THR A 149 2.58 13.32 -3.26
C THR A 149 3.34 12.24 -2.51
N ILE A 150 4.23 12.64 -1.61
CA ILE A 150 4.88 11.72 -0.65
C ILE A 150 4.30 12.03 0.71
N THR A 151 3.69 11.04 1.34
CA THR A 151 3.01 11.21 2.63
C THR A 151 3.16 9.96 3.50
N GLY A 152 2.74 10.06 4.73
CA GLY A 152 2.70 8.97 5.68
C GLY A 152 1.76 9.28 6.83
N SER A 153 1.51 8.30 7.67
CA SER A 153 0.77 8.49 8.90
C SER A 153 1.13 7.44 9.94
N THR A 154 0.82 7.75 11.18
CA THR A 154 0.72 6.78 12.26
C THR A 154 -0.67 6.92 12.90
N LEU A 155 -1.35 5.82 13.10
CA LEU A 155 -2.66 5.81 13.75
C LEU A 155 -2.56 6.15 15.25
N ARG A 156 -1.40 5.90 15.84
CA ARG A 156 -1.15 6.09 17.28
C ARG A 156 -1.39 7.53 17.71
N THR A 157 -0.97 8.50 16.92
CA THR A 157 -1.10 9.94 17.20
C THR A 157 -2.44 10.52 16.79
N GLY A 158 -3.29 9.74 16.11
CA GLY A 158 -4.62 10.17 15.68
C GLY A 158 -5.55 10.44 16.87
N SER A 159 -6.31 11.52 16.79
CA SER A 159 -7.31 11.91 17.79
C SER A 159 -8.46 10.89 17.87
N LEU A 160 -9.20 10.89 18.98
CA LEU A 160 -10.42 10.07 19.13
C LEU A 160 -11.43 10.37 18.02
N LYS A 161 -11.62 11.64 17.66
CA LYS A 161 -12.53 12.06 16.58
C LYS A 161 -12.16 11.46 15.23
N GLU A 162 -10.86 11.40 14.91
CA GLU A 162 -10.38 10.75 13.70
C GLU A 162 -10.66 9.25 13.70
N LYS A 163 -10.39 8.58 14.83
CA LYS A 163 -10.66 7.14 15.00
C LYS A 163 -12.16 6.83 14.92
N GLU A 164 -13.01 7.64 15.53
CA GLU A 164 -14.46 7.53 15.41
C GLU A 164 -14.95 7.70 13.97
N LYS A 165 -14.38 8.67 13.22
CA LYS A 165 -14.71 8.87 11.82
C LYS A 165 -14.36 7.63 10.99
N ILE A 166 -13.17 7.06 11.20
CA ILE A 166 -12.76 5.84 10.52
C ILE A 166 -13.74 4.69 10.82
N ALA A 167 -14.07 4.49 12.11
CA ALA A 167 -14.99 3.44 12.55
C ALA A 167 -16.39 3.60 11.95
N LYS A 168 -16.90 4.84 11.86
CA LYS A 168 -18.19 5.13 11.24
C LYS A 168 -18.20 4.83 9.74
N GLU A 169 -17.12 5.13 9.04
CA GLU A 169 -17.02 4.86 7.60
C GLU A 169 -16.85 3.37 7.28
N LEU A 170 -16.12 2.62 8.11
CA LEU A 170 -15.96 1.18 7.94
C LEU A 170 -17.24 0.36 8.23
N LYS A 171 -18.22 0.93 8.93
CA LYS A 171 -19.51 0.28 9.21
C LYS A 171 -20.54 0.38 8.08
N LYS A 172 -20.28 1.21 7.09
CA LYS A 172 -21.14 1.38 5.89
C LYS A 172 -20.89 0.28 4.87
#